data_987858a3ea2a4e9dce13d3307d2e0a1a
#
_entry.id   987858a3ea2a4e9dce13d3307d2e0a1a
#
_cell.length_a   1.000
_cell.length_b   1.000
_cell.length_c   1.000
_cell.angle_alpha   90.00
_cell.angle_beta   90.00
_cell.angle_gamma   90.00
#
_symmetry.space_group_name_H-M   'P 1'
#
loop_
_entity.id
_entity.type
_entity.pdbx_description
1 polymer ?
#
loop_
_entity_poly.entity_id
_entity_poly.type
_entity_poly.pdbx_seq_one_letter_code
_entity_poly.pdbx_strand_id
1 'polypeptide(L)'
;MNNKLFSIDGYISSNAKIYLSERLPYATSLWDGNTDEAMSIIFAGVNNKTNIIIELERYKGIYDIEKLIKILTSIAENYTLNYFSVFFSNNENVFPERLNVGWVIYLPVNNIIVTTNECERIEYVNIGGNKGRLFIVKDVYNCLNETHRYASNDLEIELVDAGFLPLYKDI
;
A
#
# COMPACT_ATOMS: atom_id res chain seq x y z
N MET A 1 -10.22 -0.11 30.10
CA MET A 1 -11.43 -0.14 29.26
C MET A 1 -11.05 -0.77 27.92
N ASN A 2 -11.35 -2.05 27.72
CA ASN A 2 -11.14 -2.71 26.43
C ASN A 2 -12.30 -2.28 25.51
N ASN A 3 -12.15 -1.14 24.85
CA ASN A 3 -13.04 -0.75 23.77
C ASN A 3 -12.70 -1.70 22.62
N LYS A 4 -13.49 -2.75 22.44
CA LYS A 4 -13.40 -3.58 21.26
C LYS A 4 -13.74 -2.70 20.06
N LEU A 5 -12.69 -2.28 19.32
CA LEU A 5 -12.84 -1.49 18.10
C LEU A 5 -13.58 -2.28 17.01
N PHE A 6 -13.54 -3.61 17.12
CA PHE A 6 -14.23 -4.51 16.22
C PHE A 6 -15.23 -5.38 16.97
N SER A 7 -16.33 -5.71 16.28
CA SER A 7 -17.23 -6.79 16.69
C SER A 7 -16.52 -8.13 16.53
N ILE A 8 -17.11 -9.19 17.09
CA ILE A 8 -16.60 -10.57 16.97
C ILE A 8 -16.56 -11.04 15.49
N ASP A 9 -17.38 -10.42 14.63
CA ASP A 9 -17.47 -10.69 13.20
C ASP A 9 -16.51 -9.83 12.35
N GLY A 10 -15.60 -9.09 12.99
CA GLY A 10 -14.58 -8.28 12.32
C GLY A 10 -15.05 -6.91 11.82
N TYR A 11 -16.30 -6.51 12.07
CA TYR A 11 -16.82 -5.20 11.69
C TYR A 11 -16.44 -4.11 12.70
N ILE A 12 -16.20 -2.89 12.21
CA ILE A 12 -15.97 -1.74 13.09
C ILE A 12 -17.19 -1.50 13.96
N SER A 13 -17.02 -1.51 15.28
CA SER A 13 -18.10 -1.31 16.24
C SER A 13 -18.69 0.09 16.12
N SER A 14 -19.97 0.26 16.48
CA SER A 14 -20.64 1.57 16.48
C SER A 14 -19.90 2.59 17.36
N ASN A 15 -19.37 2.16 18.50
CA ASN A 15 -18.58 3.02 19.39
C ASN A 15 -17.26 3.43 18.76
N ALA A 16 -16.60 2.56 17.99
CA ALA A 16 -15.37 2.90 17.25
C ALA A 16 -15.66 3.88 16.12
N LYS A 17 -16.79 3.75 15.42
CA LYS A 17 -17.22 4.72 14.40
C LYS A 17 -17.40 6.11 14.97
N ILE A 18 -18.09 6.24 16.11
CA ILE A 18 -18.28 7.53 16.81
C ILE A 18 -16.91 8.09 17.24
N TYR A 19 -16.10 7.27 17.89
CA TYR A 19 -14.77 7.67 18.35
C TYR A 19 -13.87 8.19 17.21
N LEU A 20 -13.90 7.53 16.05
CA LEU A 20 -13.11 7.93 14.88
C LEU A 20 -13.67 9.18 14.21
N SER A 21 -15.02 9.36 14.19
CA SER A 21 -15.65 10.51 13.56
C SER A 21 -15.42 11.84 14.33
N GLU A 22 -15.20 11.77 15.64
CA GLU A 22 -15.00 12.94 16.49
C GLU A 22 -13.54 13.44 16.53
N ARG A 23 -12.61 12.70 15.93
CA ARG A 23 -11.15 12.95 16.02
C ARG A 23 -10.50 13.03 14.64
N LEU A 24 -10.77 14.08 13.89
CA LEU A 24 -10.05 14.40 12.66
C LEU A 24 -9.04 15.53 12.90
N PRO A 25 -7.77 15.39 12.50
CA PRO A 25 -7.14 14.19 11.92
C PRO A 25 -7.01 13.07 12.96
N TYR A 26 -7.27 11.85 12.59
CA TYR A 26 -7.13 10.71 13.49
C TYR A 26 -6.01 9.75 13.01
N ALA A 27 -5.35 9.12 13.97
CA ALA A 27 -4.52 7.95 13.73
C ALA A 27 -4.82 6.91 14.80
N THR A 28 -4.97 5.67 14.40
CA THR A 28 -5.14 4.54 15.31
C THR A 28 -4.47 3.31 14.72
N SER A 29 -3.91 2.47 15.58
CA SER A 29 -3.28 1.22 15.18
C SER A 29 -3.98 0.04 15.85
N LEU A 30 -3.99 -1.07 15.14
CA LEU A 30 -4.47 -2.37 15.61
C LEU A 30 -3.34 -3.36 15.41
N TRP A 31 -3.16 -4.21 16.39
CA TRP A 31 -2.16 -5.26 16.37
C TRP A 31 -2.83 -6.61 16.65
N ASP A 32 -2.42 -7.66 15.96
CA ASP A 32 -2.98 -9.00 16.08
C ASP A 32 -2.59 -9.74 17.37
N GLY A 33 -1.64 -9.18 18.14
CA GLY A 33 -1.17 -9.76 19.39
C GLY A 33 -0.10 -10.85 19.21
N ASN A 34 0.34 -11.10 17.98
CA ASN A 34 1.41 -12.06 17.71
C ASN A 34 2.78 -11.36 17.80
N THR A 35 3.76 -12.00 18.41
CA THR A 35 5.13 -11.47 18.54
C THR A 35 6.12 -12.07 17.54
N ASP A 36 5.77 -13.18 16.92
CA ASP A 36 6.64 -13.89 15.98
C ASP A 36 6.40 -13.52 14.52
N GLU A 37 5.12 -13.29 14.17
CA GLU A 37 4.67 -12.86 12.85
C GLU A 37 3.62 -11.75 13.05
N ALA A 38 4.08 -10.60 13.53
CA ALA A 38 3.19 -9.51 13.89
C ALA A 38 2.56 -8.85 12.66
N MET A 39 1.26 -8.59 12.74
CA MET A 39 0.55 -7.73 11.81
C MET A 39 0.00 -6.53 12.56
N SER A 40 0.29 -5.34 12.06
CA SER A 40 -0.38 -4.13 12.51
C SER A 40 -1.09 -3.42 11.37
N ILE A 41 -2.20 -2.79 11.66
CA ILE A 41 -2.95 -1.96 10.72
C ILE A 41 -3.07 -0.58 11.33
N ILE A 42 -2.56 0.42 10.63
CA ILE A 42 -2.62 1.81 11.02
C ILE A 42 -3.63 2.51 10.10
N PHE A 43 -4.62 3.16 10.71
CA PHE A 43 -5.56 4.02 10.01
C PHE A 43 -5.22 5.47 10.35
N ALA A 44 -5.00 6.29 9.33
CA ALA A 44 -4.79 7.72 9.50
C ALA A 44 -5.68 8.49 8.51
N GLY A 45 -6.48 9.41 9.01
CA GLY A 45 -7.40 10.20 8.19
C GLY A 45 -7.09 11.69 8.26
N VAL A 46 -6.97 12.31 7.10
CA VAL A 46 -6.77 13.77 6.97
C VAL A 46 -7.56 14.24 5.75
N ASN A 47 -8.32 15.34 5.89
CA ASN A 47 -9.03 16.00 4.80
C ASN A 47 -9.92 15.06 3.96
N ASN A 48 -10.72 14.22 4.61
CA ASN A 48 -11.59 13.22 3.97
C ASN A 48 -10.86 12.12 3.17
N LYS A 49 -9.56 12.00 3.34
CA LYS A 49 -8.76 10.90 2.81
C LYS A 49 -8.38 9.97 3.96
N THR A 50 -8.33 8.68 3.71
CA THR A 50 -7.90 7.69 4.69
C THR A 50 -6.69 6.94 4.15
N ASN A 51 -5.59 6.97 4.89
CA ASN A 51 -4.44 6.14 4.67
C ASN A 51 -4.58 4.87 5.52
N ILE A 52 -4.39 3.73 4.91
CA ILE A 52 -4.34 2.44 5.59
C ILE A 52 -2.94 1.90 5.37
N ILE A 53 -2.19 1.74 6.45
CA ILE A 53 -0.85 1.16 6.43
C ILE A 53 -0.96 -0.21 7.09
N ILE A 54 -0.60 -1.25 6.38
CA ILE A 54 -0.52 -2.61 6.90
C ILE A 54 0.96 -2.96 7.02
N GLU A 55 1.41 -3.12 8.25
CA GLU A 55 2.77 -3.53 8.55
C GLU A 55 2.78 -5.02 8.91
N LEU A 56 3.67 -5.75 8.28
CA LEU A 56 3.85 -7.19 8.47
C LEU A 56 5.29 -7.44 8.87
N GLU A 57 5.52 -7.74 10.14
CA GLU A 57 6.82 -8.11 10.63
C GLU A 57 6.99 -9.63 10.53
N ARG A 58 8.10 -10.06 9.89
CA ARG A 58 8.53 -11.47 9.80
C ARG A 58 7.50 -12.41 9.16
N TYR A 59 6.51 -11.86 8.46
CA TYR A 59 5.46 -12.66 7.84
C TYR A 59 6.00 -13.43 6.64
N LYS A 60 6.12 -14.75 6.77
CA LYS A 60 6.70 -15.63 5.75
C LYS A 60 5.78 -15.87 4.54
N GLY A 61 4.53 -15.44 4.60
CA GLY A 61 3.50 -15.78 3.60
C GLY A 61 3.23 -14.70 2.56
N ILE A 62 3.80 -13.51 2.69
CA ILE A 62 3.46 -12.37 1.82
C ILE A 62 4.31 -12.28 0.54
N TYR A 63 5.35 -13.09 0.45
CA TYR A 63 6.19 -13.16 -0.75
C TYR A 63 5.49 -13.79 -1.97
N ASP A 64 4.21 -14.08 -1.84
CA ASP A 64 3.36 -14.61 -2.90
C ASP A 64 2.60 -13.44 -3.54
N ILE A 65 3.02 -13.02 -4.73
CA ILE A 65 2.44 -11.90 -5.46
C ILE A 65 0.95 -12.12 -5.75
N GLU A 66 0.52 -13.36 -5.98
CA GLU A 66 -0.88 -13.65 -6.28
C GLU A 66 -1.80 -13.42 -5.05
N LYS A 67 -1.28 -13.67 -3.85
CA LYS A 67 -2.00 -13.33 -2.61
C LYS A 67 -2.10 -11.81 -2.43
N LEU A 68 -1.02 -11.09 -2.72
CA LEU A 68 -1.00 -9.64 -2.65
C LEU A 68 -1.98 -9.02 -3.65
N ILE A 69 -2.02 -9.50 -4.88
CA ILE A 69 -2.98 -9.06 -5.90
C ILE A 69 -4.43 -9.31 -5.43
N LYS A 70 -4.72 -10.45 -4.80
CA LYS A 70 -6.05 -10.72 -4.23
C LYS A 70 -6.41 -9.73 -3.12
N ILE A 71 -5.48 -9.38 -2.24
CA ILE A 71 -5.70 -8.37 -1.20
C ILE A 71 -5.99 -7.01 -1.84
N LEU A 72 -5.16 -6.57 -2.80
CA LEU A 72 -5.37 -5.33 -3.53
C LEU A 72 -6.74 -5.31 -4.23
N THR A 73 -7.10 -6.39 -4.91
CA THR A 73 -8.39 -6.55 -5.58
C THR A 73 -9.55 -6.37 -4.60
N SER A 74 -9.50 -7.05 -3.46
CA SER A 74 -10.54 -6.94 -2.43
C SER A 74 -10.67 -5.53 -1.86
N ILE A 75 -9.56 -4.83 -1.68
CA ILE A 75 -9.58 -3.42 -1.26
C ILE A 75 -10.16 -2.54 -2.38
N ALA A 76 -9.73 -2.74 -3.62
CA ALA A 76 -10.16 -1.94 -4.77
C ALA A 76 -11.64 -2.12 -5.14
N GLU A 77 -12.25 -3.27 -4.83
CA GLU A 77 -13.69 -3.51 -5.01
C GLU A 77 -14.55 -2.65 -4.09
N ASN A 78 -14.05 -2.31 -2.91
CA ASN A 78 -14.81 -1.66 -1.85
C ASN A 78 -14.43 -0.20 -1.61
N TYR A 79 -13.27 0.25 -2.08
CA TYR A 79 -12.74 1.58 -1.83
C TYR A 79 -12.19 2.22 -3.09
N THR A 80 -12.33 3.54 -3.20
CA THR A 80 -11.61 4.31 -4.22
C THR A 80 -10.17 4.52 -3.75
N LEU A 81 -9.22 4.04 -4.55
CA LEU A 81 -7.80 4.11 -4.25
C LEU A 81 -7.16 5.31 -4.95
N ASN A 82 -6.51 6.18 -4.21
CA ASN A 82 -5.61 7.19 -4.77
C ASN A 82 -4.26 6.57 -5.16
N TYR A 83 -3.81 5.61 -4.38
CA TYR A 83 -2.62 4.81 -4.62
C TYR A 83 -2.66 3.57 -3.73
N PHE A 84 -1.78 2.62 -4.03
CA PHE A 84 -1.46 1.49 -3.17
C PHE A 84 0.02 1.18 -3.39
N SER A 85 0.77 0.97 -2.32
CA SER A 85 2.15 0.51 -2.46
C SER A 85 2.50 -0.53 -1.40
N VAL A 86 3.41 -1.43 -1.75
CA VAL A 86 3.96 -2.44 -0.84
C VAL A 86 5.47 -2.30 -0.84
N PHE A 87 6.01 -1.99 0.31
CA PHE A 87 7.45 -1.79 0.49
C PHE A 87 7.92 -2.41 1.80
N PHE A 88 9.21 -2.60 1.92
CA PHE A 88 9.85 -3.10 3.13
C PHE A 88 10.58 -1.96 3.83
N SER A 89 10.68 -2.01 5.13
CA SER A 89 11.30 -0.94 5.94
C SER A 89 12.77 -0.66 5.63
N ASN A 90 13.45 -1.59 4.98
CA ASN A 90 14.83 -1.43 4.51
C ASN A 90 14.94 -0.94 3.05
N ASN A 91 13.82 -0.65 2.39
CA ASN A 91 13.85 0.02 1.09
C ASN A 91 14.10 1.51 1.29
N GLU A 92 15.21 2.01 0.80
CA GLU A 92 15.50 3.43 0.78
C GLU A 92 14.88 4.06 -0.47
N ASN A 93 14.12 5.14 -0.29
CA ASN A 93 13.57 5.90 -1.41
C ASN A 93 14.65 6.74 -2.07
N VAL A 94 14.64 6.82 -3.38
CA VAL A 94 15.45 7.80 -4.13
C VAL A 94 14.96 9.21 -3.85
N PHE A 95 13.64 9.39 -3.77
CA PHE A 95 12.97 10.66 -3.50
C PHE A 95 12.14 10.57 -2.21
N PRO A 96 12.70 10.92 -1.04
CA PRO A 96 12.02 10.73 0.26
C PRO A 96 10.70 11.48 0.42
N GLU A 97 10.48 12.56 -0.35
CA GLU A 97 9.25 13.35 -0.35
C GLU A 97 8.12 12.76 -1.20
N ARG A 98 8.40 11.69 -1.94
CA ARG A 98 7.47 11.03 -2.85
C ARG A 98 7.00 9.67 -2.32
N LEU A 99 5.92 9.19 -2.91
CA LEU A 99 5.40 7.86 -2.62
C LEU A 99 6.45 6.79 -2.91
N ASN A 100 6.67 5.89 -1.96
CA ASN A 100 7.60 4.77 -2.11
C ASN A 100 7.06 3.76 -3.14
N VAL A 101 7.87 3.43 -4.12
CA VAL A 101 7.55 2.41 -5.13
C VAL A 101 7.62 1.00 -4.54
N GLY A 102 8.70 0.69 -3.84
CA GLY A 102 8.89 -0.60 -3.18
C GLY A 102 8.81 -1.81 -4.12
N TRP A 103 8.12 -2.84 -3.67
CA TRP A 103 7.91 -4.07 -4.42
C TRP A 103 6.79 -3.95 -5.46
N VAL A 104 5.67 -3.34 -5.08
CA VAL A 104 4.48 -3.18 -5.90
C VAL A 104 3.91 -1.80 -5.70
N ILE A 105 3.54 -1.12 -6.78
CA ILE A 105 2.83 0.14 -6.71
C ILE A 105 1.66 0.18 -7.70
N TYR A 106 0.49 0.61 -7.20
CA TYR A 106 -0.66 0.99 -8.02
C TYR A 106 -0.76 2.50 -8.11
N LEU A 107 -0.94 3.01 -9.33
CA LEU A 107 -1.20 4.41 -9.61
C LEU A 107 -2.47 4.55 -10.48
N PRO A 108 -3.38 5.50 -10.15
CA PRO A 108 -4.64 5.70 -10.87
C PRO A 108 -4.44 6.46 -12.18
N VAL A 109 -3.63 5.94 -13.07
CA VAL A 109 -3.22 6.60 -14.32
C VAL A 109 -3.58 5.72 -15.52
N ASN A 110 -4.47 6.24 -16.35
CA ASN A 110 -5.02 5.49 -17.47
C ASN A 110 -4.11 5.48 -18.72
N ASN A 111 -3.26 6.47 -18.90
CA ASN A 111 -2.53 6.72 -20.15
C ASN A 111 -1.00 6.63 -19.97
N ILE A 112 -0.53 5.86 -19.02
CA ILE A 112 0.91 5.67 -18.87
C ILE A 112 1.40 4.77 -20.00
N ILE A 113 2.18 5.32 -20.91
CA ILE A 113 3.10 4.57 -21.75
C ILE A 113 4.46 4.62 -21.03
N VAL A 114 4.57 3.99 -19.89
CA VAL A 114 5.89 3.65 -19.32
C VAL A 114 6.19 2.25 -19.81
N THR A 115 7.08 2.17 -20.77
CA THR A 115 7.74 0.92 -21.15
C THR A 115 8.98 0.81 -20.29
N THR A 116 8.80 0.39 -19.04
CA THR A 116 9.95 0.16 -18.18
C THR A 116 10.40 -1.30 -18.28
N ASN A 117 11.71 -1.51 -18.29
CA ASN A 117 12.32 -2.82 -18.17
C ASN A 117 12.51 -3.23 -16.69
N GLU A 118 12.20 -2.32 -15.76
CA GLU A 118 12.45 -2.51 -14.33
C GLU A 118 11.32 -3.27 -13.62
N CYS A 119 10.19 -3.47 -14.31
CA CYS A 119 9.08 -4.29 -13.82
C CYS A 119 9.04 -5.64 -14.55
N GLU A 120 8.85 -6.72 -13.81
CA GLU A 120 8.51 -8.01 -14.42
C GLU A 120 7.10 -8.00 -15.00
N ARG A 121 6.17 -7.26 -14.35
CA ARG A 121 4.79 -7.15 -14.84
C ARG A 121 4.25 -5.74 -14.66
N ILE A 122 3.46 -5.29 -15.63
CA ILE A 122 2.62 -4.11 -15.52
C ILE A 122 1.20 -4.55 -15.85
N GLU A 123 0.29 -4.45 -14.89
CA GLU A 123 -1.08 -4.88 -15.04
C GLU A 123 -2.04 -3.69 -15.08
N TYR A 124 -3.10 -3.81 -15.87
CA TYR A 124 -4.17 -2.83 -15.89
C TYR A 124 -5.22 -3.19 -14.85
N VAL A 125 -5.47 -2.28 -13.92
CA VAL A 125 -6.50 -2.41 -12.89
C VAL A 125 -7.78 -1.70 -13.37
N ASN A 126 -8.89 -2.42 -13.37
CA ASN A 126 -10.24 -1.88 -13.66
C ASN A 126 -11.25 -2.59 -12.76
N ILE A 127 -11.30 -2.22 -11.48
CA ILE A 127 -12.06 -2.92 -10.45
C ILE A 127 -12.71 -1.88 -9.52
N GLY A 128 -14.00 -2.05 -9.20
CA GLY A 128 -14.70 -1.19 -8.23
C GLY A 128 -14.71 0.30 -8.57
N GLY A 129 -14.57 0.65 -9.85
CA GLY A 129 -14.42 2.04 -10.30
C GLY A 129 -12.96 2.54 -10.30
N ASN A 130 -12.03 1.81 -9.73
CA ASN A 130 -10.61 2.12 -9.80
C ASN A 130 -10.05 1.75 -11.18
N LYS A 131 -9.37 2.70 -11.82
CA LYS A 131 -8.71 2.49 -13.12
C LYS A 131 -7.28 2.98 -13.01
N GLY A 132 -6.33 2.13 -13.38
CA GLY A 132 -4.92 2.49 -13.28
C GLY A 132 -3.98 1.38 -13.69
N ARG A 133 -2.74 1.51 -13.27
CA ARG A 133 -1.67 0.55 -13.52
C ARG A 133 -1.09 0.04 -12.22
N LEU A 134 -0.86 -1.26 -12.17
CA LEU A 134 -0.13 -1.95 -11.12
C LEU A 134 1.25 -2.32 -11.68
N PHE A 135 2.27 -1.77 -11.09
CA PHE A 135 3.67 -2.06 -11.41
C PHE A 135 4.19 -3.07 -10.39
N ILE A 136 4.69 -4.20 -10.87
CA ILE A 136 5.24 -5.28 -10.05
C ILE A 136 6.71 -5.42 -10.41
N VAL A 137 7.59 -5.01 -9.50
CA VAL A 137 9.04 -5.01 -9.75
C VAL A 137 9.56 -6.44 -9.97
N LYS A 138 9.12 -7.37 -9.10
CA LYS A 138 9.48 -8.79 -9.17
C LYS A 138 8.30 -9.67 -8.72
N ASP A 139 8.05 -10.78 -9.39
CA ASP A 139 7.07 -11.77 -8.94
C ASP A 139 7.46 -12.38 -7.58
N VAL A 140 8.77 -12.58 -7.38
CA VAL A 140 9.34 -13.00 -6.10
C VAL A 140 10.34 -11.94 -5.66
N TYR A 141 9.90 -11.06 -4.78
CA TYR A 141 10.73 -9.97 -4.27
C TYR A 141 11.48 -10.39 -2.99
N ASN A 142 12.76 -10.11 -2.97
CA ASN A 142 13.61 -10.26 -1.79
C ASN A 142 14.24 -8.91 -1.43
N CYS A 143 13.80 -8.31 -0.35
CA CYS A 143 14.26 -7.01 0.12
C CYS A 143 15.75 -6.99 0.54
N LEU A 144 16.37 -8.15 0.76
CA LEU A 144 17.80 -8.29 1.03
C LEU A 144 18.63 -8.40 -0.25
N ASN A 145 18.00 -8.60 -1.40
CA ASN A 145 18.67 -8.65 -2.69
C ASN A 145 18.83 -7.24 -3.26
N GLU A 146 20.07 -6.80 -3.40
CA GLU A 146 20.38 -5.45 -3.91
C GLU A 146 19.84 -5.21 -5.33
N THR A 147 19.86 -6.21 -6.20
CA THR A 147 19.34 -6.05 -7.56
C THR A 147 17.83 -5.79 -7.59
N HIS A 148 17.08 -6.36 -6.63
CA HIS A 148 15.65 -6.08 -6.50
C HIS A 148 15.40 -4.66 -5.96
N ARG A 149 16.23 -4.18 -5.02
CA ARG A 149 16.14 -2.80 -4.52
C ARG A 149 16.51 -1.79 -5.60
N TYR A 150 17.57 -2.05 -6.38
CA TYR A 150 17.94 -1.19 -7.51
C TYR A 150 16.82 -1.10 -8.55
N ALA A 151 16.19 -2.22 -8.91
CA ALA A 151 15.05 -2.20 -9.82
C ALA A 151 13.87 -1.36 -9.27
N SER A 152 13.60 -1.41 -7.96
CA SER A 152 12.61 -0.52 -7.32
C SER A 152 13.02 0.95 -7.44
N ASN A 153 14.29 1.27 -7.21
CA ASN A 153 14.81 2.63 -7.28
C ASN A 153 14.80 3.16 -8.71
N ASP A 154 15.17 2.34 -9.68
CA ASP A 154 15.17 2.71 -11.10
C ASP A 154 13.73 2.95 -11.59
N LEU A 155 12.77 2.12 -11.16
CA LEU A 155 11.34 2.37 -11.42
C LEU A 155 10.86 3.68 -10.76
N GLU A 156 11.33 3.99 -9.54
CA GLU A 156 11.00 5.24 -8.87
C GLU A 156 11.46 6.45 -9.70
N ILE A 157 12.69 6.40 -10.22
CA ILE A 157 13.24 7.45 -11.08
C ILE A 157 12.40 7.59 -12.36
N GLU A 158 12.10 6.49 -13.04
CA GLU A 158 11.29 6.52 -14.26
C GLU A 158 9.89 7.10 -14.03
N LEU A 159 9.22 6.72 -12.94
CA LEU A 159 7.89 7.24 -12.61
C LEU A 159 7.93 8.73 -12.23
N VAL A 160 9.02 9.22 -11.62
CA VAL A 160 9.22 10.64 -11.34
C VAL A 160 9.47 11.42 -12.62
N ASP A 161 10.34 10.93 -13.49
CA ASP A 161 10.66 11.58 -14.78
C ASP A 161 9.43 11.65 -15.69
N ALA A 162 8.58 10.64 -15.63
CA ALA A 162 7.30 10.61 -16.35
C ALA A 162 6.20 11.48 -15.69
N GLY A 163 6.43 12.03 -14.50
CA GLY A 163 5.48 12.87 -13.76
C GLY A 163 4.33 12.12 -13.11
N PHE A 164 4.47 10.82 -12.86
CA PHE A 164 3.40 9.98 -12.32
C PHE A 164 3.48 9.72 -10.82
N LEU A 165 4.66 9.86 -10.22
CA LEU A 165 4.85 9.58 -8.80
C LEU A 165 4.52 10.82 -7.96
N PRO A 166 3.43 10.81 -7.16
CA PRO A 166 3.00 11.98 -6.42
C PRO A 166 3.92 12.30 -5.24
N LEU A 167 3.90 13.56 -4.82
CA LEU A 167 4.47 13.95 -3.53
C LEU A 167 3.53 13.56 -2.39
N TYR A 168 4.06 13.19 -1.24
CA TYR A 168 3.27 12.89 -0.04
C TYR A 168 2.33 14.02 0.37
N LYS A 169 2.70 15.27 0.15
CA LYS A 169 1.85 16.43 0.47
C LYS A 169 0.62 16.58 -0.44
N ASP A 170 0.62 15.89 -1.60
CA ASP A 170 -0.44 16.03 -2.61
C ASP A 170 -1.46 14.86 -2.54
N ILE A 171 -1.23 13.87 -1.68
CA ILE A 171 -2.05 12.66 -1.51
C ILE A 171 -2.79 12.58 -0.17
#